data_6506656f0fc22ddb823e9fc85e614db6
#
_entry.id   6506656f0fc22ddb823e9fc85e614db6
#
_cell.length_a   1.000
_cell.length_b   1.000
_cell.length_c   1.000
_cell.angle_alpha   90.00
_cell.angle_beta   90.00
_cell.angle_gamma   90.00
#
_symmetry.space_group_name_H-M   'P 1'
#
loop_
_entity.id
_entity.type
_entity.pdbx_description
1 polymer ?
#
loop_
_entity_poly.entity_id
_entity_poly.type
_entity_poly.pdbx_seq_one_letter_code
_entity_poly.pdbx_strand_id
1 'polypeptide(L)'
;MTLPRRALLTGLPFLAALALPEPAHATPRGPAVSRASSRPYVSGRGGYAAYRIPALVRTRRGTVLAFAEGRRDGVGDSGDIDVVLRRSTDGGRTWGPLAVVAAGNGNTRGNPAPVLDPRSGDIVLVTCGNAGDVTEAQIMRGEVTAARGRRVYVQRSTDDGRTFTRPRDITDAVKRPGWRWYATGPGHAVALTRGPRSAAGGAPGRLLVPANHSTAPARGSKDTGREARYYAGHALYSDDGGTTWHLGYQATGPAGTVNVNETSATQLPDGRVYFSARDQNGGAPGNRLDSYSSDGGATLDRPYAPQPTLKDVPVVQGSVLQLQGDGAPLLFSGPSVPTARRAMALWSSTDAGRTFTRLATLSDGPAAYSDLVQLGPGTVGVLYETGPYDALEFRRVTGIGGHPPA
;
A
#
# COMPACT_ATOMS: atom_id res chain seq x y z
N MET A 1 -76.54 10.40 73.88
CA MET A 1 -75.15 10.56 74.34
C MET A 1 -74.25 9.73 73.42
N THR A 2 -73.63 10.37 72.47
CA THR A 2 -72.80 9.74 71.39
C THR A 2 -71.40 10.21 71.56
N LEU A 3 -70.47 9.29 71.74
CA LEU A 3 -69.01 9.58 71.78
C LEU A 3 -68.41 9.55 70.37
N PRO A 4 -67.47 10.43 70.04
CA PRO A 4 -66.90 10.48 68.70
C PRO A 4 -65.71 9.50 68.53
N ARG A 5 -65.63 8.88 67.33
CA ARG A 5 -64.51 8.01 66.89
C ARG A 5 -63.30 8.84 66.57
N ARG A 6 -62.15 8.50 67.12
CA ARG A 6 -60.85 9.01 66.70
C ARG A 6 -60.36 8.26 65.46
N ALA A 7 -59.95 9.00 64.41
CA ALA A 7 -59.27 8.47 63.24
C ALA A 7 -57.77 8.41 63.52
N LEU A 8 -57.15 7.23 63.35
CA LEU A 8 -55.72 7.07 63.29
C LEU A 8 -55.21 7.36 61.89
N LEU A 9 -54.37 8.39 61.72
CA LEU A 9 -53.56 8.64 60.56
C LEU A 9 -52.27 7.82 60.62
N THR A 10 -52.13 6.80 59.78
CA THR A 10 -50.89 6.07 59.57
C THR A 10 -50.12 6.76 58.49
N GLY A 11 -49.05 7.47 58.84
CA GLY A 11 -48.08 8.05 57.91
C GLY A 11 -47.15 6.97 57.33
N LEU A 12 -47.12 6.80 56.04
CA LEU A 12 -46.14 6.04 55.29
C LEU A 12 -44.90 6.91 55.06
N PRO A 13 -43.67 6.40 55.28
CA PRO A 13 -42.45 7.14 54.92
C PRO A 13 -42.22 7.07 53.43
N PHE A 14 -42.11 8.22 52.79
CA PHE A 14 -41.60 8.37 51.44
C PHE A 14 -40.09 8.04 51.41
N LEU A 15 -39.72 6.89 50.85
CA LEU A 15 -38.33 6.63 50.49
C LEU A 15 -38.02 7.42 49.17
N ALA A 16 -37.25 8.49 49.31
CA ALA A 16 -36.66 9.16 48.16
C ALA A 16 -35.56 8.24 47.59
N ALA A 17 -35.79 7.64 46.43
CA ALA A 17 -34.77 6.94 45.67
C ALA A 17 -33.80 7.97 45.10
N LEU A 18 -32.59 8.01 45.64
CA LEU A 18 -31.47 8.72 45.03
C LEU A 18 -31.10 8.01 43.72
N ALA A 19 -31.47 8.60 42.59
CA ALA A 19 -31.01 8.16 41.28
C ALA A 19 -29.49 8.42 41.20
N LEU A 20 -28.71 7.34 41.12
CA LEU A 20 -27.29 7.44 40.80
C LEU A 20 -27.15 7.99 39.34
N PRO A 21 -26.22 8.91 39.10
CA PRO A 21 -26.01 9.39 37.74
C PRO A 21 -25.53 8.22 36.86
N GLU A 22 -26.21 7.98 35.76
CA GLU A 22 -25.77 7.02 34.73
C GLU A 22 -24.36 7.40 34.27
N PRO A 23 -23.46 6.41 34.10
CA PRO A 23 -22.13 6.70 33.54
C PRO A 23 -22.32 7.31 32.16
N ALA A 24 -21.80 8.51 31.97
CA ALA A 24 -21.80 9.18 30.69
C ALA A 24 -21.15 8.28 29.65
N HIS A 25 -21.94 7.72 28.72
CA HIS A 25 -21.42 6.98 27.59
C HIS A 25 -20.55 7.95 26.78
N ALA A 26 -19.23 7.75 26.85
CA ALA A 26 -18.29 8.50 26.02
C ALA A 26 -18.67 8.25 24.55
N THR A 27 -19.11 9.27 23.85
CA THR A 27 -19.34 9.22 22.41
C THR A 27 -18.06 8.73 21.72
N PRO A 28 -18.11 7.73 20.82
CA PRO A 28 -16.95 7.25 20.10
C PRO A 28 -16.29 8.44 19.40
N ARG A 29 -15.06 8.79 19.77
CA ARG A 29 -14.30 9.80 19.04
C ARG A 29 -13.99 9.23 17.68
N GLY A 30 -14.38 9.94 16.62
CA GLY A 30 -14.00 9.61 15.25
C GLY A 30 -12.48 9.56 15.06
N PRO A 31 -12.01 9.10 13.90
CA PRO A 31 -10.59 8.96 13.63
C PRO A 31 -9.86 10.30 13.82
N ALA A 32 -8.71 10.26 14.50
CA ALA A 32 -7.90 11.42 14.79
C ALA A 32 -6.57 11.33 14.05
N VAL A 33 -6.29 12.34 13.21
CA VAL A 33 -4.98 12.51 12.56
C VAL A 33 -4.04 13.18 13.56
N SER A 34 -2.87 12.59 13.82
CA SER A 34 -1.84 13.20 14.65
C SER A 34 -1.42 14.55 14.06
N ARG A 35 -1.38 15.59 14.91
CA ARG A 35 -0.82 16.89 14.53
C ARG A 35 0.69 16.80 14.30
N ALA A 36 1.39 15.92 15.03
CA ALA A 36 2.80 15.68 14.84
C ALA A 36 3.00 14.74 13.64
N SER A 37 3.88 15.12 12.73
CA SER A 37 4.40 14.30 11.65
C SER A 37 5.90 14.11 11.81
N SER A 38 6.46 13.11 11.15
CA SER A 38 7.91 12.92 11.03
C SER A 38 8.30 12.81 9.56
N ARG A 39 9.54 13.15 9.25
CA ARG A 39 10.05 13.13 7.88
C ARG A 39 11.28 12.21 7.80
N PRO A 40 11.09 10.91 7.54
CA PRO A 40 12.21 9.99 7.38
C PRO A 40 13.14 10.39 6.23
N TYR A 41 12.61 11.05 5.20
CA TYR A 41 13.39 11.44 4.03
C TYR A 41 13.11 12.90 3.68
N VAL A 42 14.19 13.66 3.45
CA VAL A 42 14.15 15.05 3.00
C VAL A 42 15.07 15.17 1.79
N SER A 43 14.54 15.61 0.65
CA SER A 43 15.29 15.78 -0.59
C SER A 43 16.44 16.77 -0.41
N GLY A 44 17.55 16.51 -1.11
CA GLY A 44 18.80 17.25 -0.93
C GLY A 44 19.63 16.82 0.29
N ARG A 45 19.18 15.81 1.05
CA ARG A 45 19.93 15.30 2.22
C ARG A 45 20.37 13.85 2.03
N GLY A 46 21.40 13.43 2.76
CA GLY A 46 21.88 12.05 2.75
C GLY A 46 22.50 11.59 1.43
N GLY A 47 22.91 12.51 0.56
CA GLY A 47 23.55 12.21 -0.72
C GLY A 47 22.58 11.98 -1.88
N TYR A 48 21.29 12.34 -1.73
CA TYR A 48 20.27 12.17 -2.75
C TYR A 48 19.55 13.49 -3.02
N ALA A 49 19.39 13.81 -4.32
CA ALA A 49 18.65 14.98 -4.76
C ALA A 49 17.15 14.86 -4.45
N ALA A 50 16.60 13.65 -4.53
CA ALA A 50 15.21 13.38 -4.23
C ALA A 50 14.98 12.00 -3.60
N TYR A 51 13.87 11.89 -2.85
CA TYR A 51 13.36 10.61 -2.35
C TYR A 51 11.95 10.40 -2.87
N ARG A 52 11.69 9.22 -3.45
CA ARG A 52 10.39 8.88 -4.00
C ARG A 52 10.01 7.43 -3.69
N ILE A 53 8.80 7.04 -4.07
CA ILE A 53 8.30 5.66 -4.09
C ILE A 53 8.35 5.04 -2.69
N PRO A 54 7.50 5.53 -1.75
CA PRO A 54 7.46 5.02 -0.39
C PRO A 54 6.94 3.59 -0.32
N ALA A 55 7.53 2.77 0.56
CA ALA A 55 7.01 1.47 0.94
C ALA A 55 7.24 1.21 2.43
N LEU A 56 6.28 0.58 3.09
CA LEU A 56 6.29 0.34 4.53
C LEU A 56 6.10 -1.15 4.84
N VAL A 57 6.78 -1.61 5.88
CA VAL A 57 6.45 -2.87 6.53
C VAL A 57 6.73 -2.78 8.03
N ARG A 58 5.92 -3.45 8.85
CA ARG A 58 6.15 -3.58 10.28
C ARG A 58 6.63 -4.99 10.58
N THR A 59 7.76 -5.09 11.29
CA THR A 59 8.34 -6.37 11.68
C THR A 59 7.60 -6.99 12.87
N ARG A 60 7.84 -8.26 13.16
CA ARG A 60 7.32 -8.93 14.37
C ARG A 60 7.73 -8.25 15.67
N ARG A 61 8.88 -7.58 15.69
CA ARG A 61 9.37 -6.82 16.84
C ARG A 61 8.72 -5.45 16.99
N GLY A 62 7.84 -5.08 16.05
CA GLY A 62 7.17 -3.80 16.04
C GLY A 62 7.96 -2.67 15.38
N THR A 63 9.16 -2.93 14.85
CA THR A 63 9.94 -1.95 14.10
C THR A 63 9.21 -1.61 12.80
N VAL A 64 9.05 -0.33 12.51
CA VAL A 64 8.55 0.18 11.23
C VAL A 64 9.74 0.39 10.32
N LEU A 65 9.71 -0.25 9.16
CA LEU A 65 10.70 -0.13 8.10
C LEU A 65 10.11 0.76 7.00
N ALA A 66 10.72 1.90 6.75
CA ALA A 66 10.35 2.82 5.66
C ALA A 66 11.37 2.69 4.55
N PHE A 67 10.96 2.19 3.38
CA PHE A 67 11.76 2.10 2.18
C PHE A 67 11.43 3.26 1.25
N ALA A 68 12.40 3.66 0.43
CA ALA A 68 12.22 4.65 -0.63
C ALA A 68 13.26 4.42 -1.73
N GLU A 69 13.05 5.05 -2.88
CA GLU A 69 14.09 5.32 -3.85
C GLU A 69 14.86 6.57 -3.45
N GLY A 70 16.17 6.43 -3.23
CA GLY A 70 17.10 7.55 -3.13
C GLY A 70 17.66 7.85 -4.52
N ARG A 71 17.27 8.97 -5.11
CA ARG A 71 17.61 9.40 -6.48
C ARG A 71 18.70 10.45 -6.43
N ARG A 72 19.86 10.18 -7.04
CA ARG A 72 21.04 11.05 -6.92
C ARG A 72 20.94 12.31 -7.78
N ASP A 73 20.38 12.17 -8.98
CA ASP A 73 20.45 13.22 -10.00
C ASP A 73 19.15 14.03 -10.14
N GLY A 74 18.09 13.71 -9.40
CA GLY A 74 16.80 14.41 -9.47
C GLY A 74 15.61 13.50 -9.33
N VAL A 75 14.46 13.88 -9.90
CA VAL A 75 13.19 13.19 -9.72
C VAL A 75 12.88 12.13 -10.80
N GLY A 76 13.76 11.95 -11.78
CA GLY A 76 13.58 11.03 -12.91
C GLY A 76 13.46 9.55 -12.51
N ASP A 77 12.73 8.75 -13.29
CA ASP A 77 12.46 7.33 -12.99
C ASP A 77 13.57 6.37 -13.49
N SER A 78 14.64 6.90 -14.06
CA SER A 78 15.87 6.21 -14.44
C SER A 78 17.07 7.08 -14.11
N GLY A 79 18.22 6.47 -13.81
CA GLY A 79 19.44 7.16 -13.39
C GLY A 79 20.15 6.37 -12.29
N ASP A 80 21.03 7.02 -11.55
CA ASP A 80 21.66 6.46 -10.36
C ASP A 80 20.68 6.52 -9.18
N ILE A 81 19.98 5.40 -8.97
CA ILE A 81 18.91 5.25 -7.99
C ILE A 81 19.21 4.05 -7.10
N ASP A 82 19.20 4.28 -5.79
CA ASP A 82 19.33 3.25 -4.77
C ASP A 82 17.98 3.00 -4.08
N VAL A 83 17.73 1.77 -3.62
CA VAL A 83 16.70 1.54 -2.59
C VAL A 83 17.30 1.77 -1.22
N VAL A 84 16.72 2.69 -0.48
CA VAL A 84 17.15 3.11 0.85
C VAL A 84 16.14 2.75 1.92
N LEU A 85 16.61 2.66 3.17
CA LEU A 85 15.82 2.28 4.34
C LEU A 85 16.09 3.20 5.53
N ARG A 86 15.04 3.58 6.24
CA ARG A 86 15.10 4.04 7.62
C ARG A 86 14.21 3.19 8.52
N ARG A 87 14.65 3.00 9.77
CA ARG A 87 13.97 2.17 10.77
C ARG A 87 13.45 3.05 11.90
N SER A 88 12.28 2.72 12.41
CA SER A 88 11.69 3.35 13.60
C SER A 88 11.24 2.29 14.59
N THR A 89 11.63 2.41 15.85
CA THR A 89 11.24 1.52 16.95
C THR A 89 10.15 2.13 17.84
N ASP A 90 9.68 3.33 17.54
CA ASP A 90 8.70 4.11 18.31
C ASP A 90 7.41 4.41 17.53
N GLY A 91 7.14 3.58 16.50
CA GLY A 91 5.95 3.70 15.67
C GLY A 91 5.97 4.90 14.73
N GLY A 92 7.13 5.26 14.21
CA GLY A 92 7.32 6.31 13.21
C GLY A 92 7.43 7.73 13.78
N ARG A 93 7.67 7.87 15.09
CA ARG A 93 7.90 9.19 15.70
C ARG A 93 9.32 9.71 15.41
N THR A 94 10.30 8.81 15.53
CA THR A 94 11.69 9.09 15.17
C THR A 94 12.24 8.00 14.26
N TRP A 95 13.29 8.34 13.50
CA TRP A 95 13.87 7.46 12.49
C TRP A 95 15.38 7.36 12.66
N GLY A 96 15.89 6.16 12.59
CA GLY A 96 17.31 5.85 12.63
C GLY A 96 18.09 6.34 11.40
N PRO A 97 19.36 6.00 11.30
CA PRO A 97 20.20 6.39 10.19
C PRO A 97 19.69 5.82 8.85
N LEU A 98 20.04 6.53 7.76
CA LEU A 98 19.81 6.06 6.40
C LEU A 98 20.72 4.88 6.09
N ALA A 99 20.17 3.80 5.54
CA ALA A 99 20.90 2.66 5.04
C ALA A 99 20.56 2.42 3.56
N VAL A 100 21.54 2.08 2.76
CA VAL A 100 21.36 1.59 1.39
C VAL A 100 21.13 0.09 1.44
N VAL A 101 19.98 -0.40 0.97
CA VAL A 101 19.63 -1.83 0.98
C VAL A 101 19.81 -2.50 -0.38
N ALA A 102 19.67 -1.73 -1.46
CA ALA A 102 19.97 -2.19 -2.81
C ALA A 102 20.61 -1.03 -3.60
N ALA A 103 21.92 -1.09 -3.76
CA ALA A 103 22.67 -0.07 -4.49
C ALA A 103 22.47 -0.22 -6.00
N GLY A 104 22.22 0.90 -6.69
CA GLY A 104 22.17 0.99 -8.14
C GLY A 104 23.55 0.98 -8.79
N ASN A 105 24.56 1.57 -8.11
CA ASN A 105 25.93 1.68 -8.62
C ASN A 105 25.95 2.30 -10.05
N GLY A 106 25.32 3.46 -10.18
CA GLY A 106 25.15 4.13 -11.47
C GLY A 106 23.98 3.61 -12.31
N ASN A 107 23.22 2.62 -11.80
CA ASN A 107 22.02 2.08 -12.44
C ASN A 107 20.78 2.35 -11.58
N THR A 108 19.62 2.02 -12.10
CA THR A 108 18.36 2.13 -11.35
C THR A 108 18.12 0.88 -10.52
N ARG A 109 17.91 1.06 -9.21
CA ARG A 109 17.26 0.13 -8.30
C ARG A 109 16.06 0.82 -7.68
N GLY A 110 14.85 0.27 -7.85
CA GLY A 110 13.65 0.97 -7.42
C GLY A 110 12.45 0.07 -7.24
N ASN A 111 11.28 0.69 -7.09
CA ASN A 111 10.00 0.05 -6.86
C ASN A 111 10.05 -0.96 -5.70
N PRO A 112 10.46 -0.56 -4.49
CA PRO A 112 10.52 -1.48 -3.36
C PRO A 112 9.14 -2.03 -3.02
N ALA A 113 9.06 -3.37 -2.91
CA ALA A 113 7.87 -4.09 -2.47
C ALA A 113 8.26 -5.03 -1.32
N PRO A 114 8.36 -4.51 -0.09
CA PRO A 114 8.68 -5.30 1.09
C PRO A 114 7.48 -6.10 1.58
N VAL A 115 7.74 -7.29 2.14
CA VAL A 115 6.76 -8.11 2.83
C VAL A 115 7.38 -8.82 4.02
N LEU A 116 6.63 -8.96 5.11
CA LEU A 116 6.99 -9.79 6.24
C LEU A 116 6.56 -11.24 5.94
N ASP A 117 7.50 -12.17 5.88
CA ASP A 117 7.16 -13.61 5.85
C ASP A 117 6.54 -14.04 7.18
N PRO A 118 5.26 -14.45 7.23
CA PRO A 118 4.59 -14.80 8.47
C PRO A 118 5.13 -16.08 9.11
N ARG A 119 5.87 -16.91 8.38
CA ARG A 119 6.46 -18.16 8.89
C ARG A 119 7.78 -17.92 9.60
N SER A 120 8.74 -17.26 8.95
CA SER A 120 10.08 -17.02 9.50
C SER A 120 10.17 -15.72 10.30
N GLY A 121 9.38 -14.68 9.95
CA GLY A 121 9.54 -13.32 10.45
C GLY A 121 10.58 -12.50 9.69
N ASP A 122 11.12 -13.05 8.61
CA ASP A 122 12.05 -12.35 7.73
C ASP A 122 11.33 -11.28 6.89
N ILE A 123 12.09 -10.27 6.51
CA ILE A 123 11.63 -9.31 5.51
C ILE A 123 12.12 -9.77 4.15
N VAL A 124 11.21 -10.00 3.24
CA VAL A 124 11.49 -10.26 1.82
C VAL A 124 11.23 -8.98 1.05
N LEU A 125 12.23 -8.51 0.32
CA LEU A 125 12.17 -7.28 -0.47
C LEU A 125 12.30 -7.62 -1.95
N VAL A 126 11.27 -7.34 -2.73
CA VAL A 126 11.31 -7.44 -4.20
C VAL A 126 11.49 -6.04 -4.78
N THR A 127 12.37 -5.91 -5.78
CA THR A 127 12.71 -4.62 -6.42
C THR A 127 12.86 -4.79 -7.92
N CYS A 128 12.82 -3.69 -8.65
CA CYS A 128 13.14 -3.66 -10.08
C CYS A 128 14.42 -2.85 -10.34
N GLY A 129 15.02 -3.04 -11.50
CA GLY A 129 16.17 -2.24 -11.90
C GLY A 129 16.41 -2.30 -13.41
N ASN A 130 17.12 -1.32 -13.92
CA ASN A 130 17.59 -1.21 -15.31
C ASN A 130 18.91 -0.45 -15.36
N ALA A 131 19.57 -0.45 -16.52
CA ALA A 131 20.74 0.39 -16.75
C ALA A 131 20.38 1.87 -16.53
N GLY A 132 21.25 2.63 -15.84
CA GLY A 132 20.96 4.01 -15.45
C GLY A 132 20.95 5.00 -16.60
N ASP A 133 21.61 4.68 -17.71
CA ASP A 133 21.69 5.49 -18.91
C ASP A 133 20.58 5.20 -19.93
N VAL A 134 19.59 4.33 -19.60
CA VAL A 134 18.41 4.10 -20.44
C VAL A 134 17.17 4.75 -19.85
N THR A 135 16.38 5.37 -20.71
CA THR A 135 15.12 6.02 -20.32
C THR A 135 13.96 5.04 -20.31
N GLU A 136 12.90 5.34 -19.54
CA GLU A 136 11.63 4.63 -19.59
C GLU A 136 11.10 4.55 -21.04
N ALA A 137 11.14 5.65 -21.77
CA ALA A 137 10.67 5.71 -23.16
C ALA A 137 11.39 4.70 -24.07
N GLN A 138 12.71 4.58 -23.97
CA GLN A 138 13.48 3.60 -24.72
C GLN A 138 13.12 2.16 -24.35
N ILE A 139 12.92 1.89 -23.05
CA ILE A 139 12.49 0.57 -22.58
C ILE A 139 11.10 0.23 -23.13
N MET A 140 10.15 1.15 -23.03
CA MET A 140 8.77 0.93 -23.48
C MET A 140 8.67 0.70 -24.99
N ARG A 141 9.46 1.41 -25.78
CA ARG A 141 9.54 1.21 -27.23
C ARG A 141 10.29 -0.05 -27.66
N GLY A 142 10.93 -0.74 -26.68
CA GLY A 142 11.72 -1.95 -26.96
C GLY A 142 13.05 -1.69 -27.64
N GLU A 143 13.61 -0.50 -27.46
CA GLU A 143 14.89 -0.05 -28.07
C GLU A 143 16.11 -0.53 -27.29
N VAL A 144 15.92 -1.16 -26.14
CA VAL A 144 17.00 -1.66 -25.27
C VAL A 144 17.03 -3.18 -25.21
N THR A 145 18.21 -3.75 -25.03
CA THR A 145 18.35 -5.20 -24.83
C THR A 145 17.73 -5.63 -23.51
N ALA A 146 17.34 -6.90 -23.38
CA ALA A 146 16.76 -7.45 -22.16
C ALA A 146 17.68 -7.26 -20.93
N ALA A 147 19.00 -7.33 -21.10
CA ALA A 147 19.97 -7.13 -20.04
C ALA A 147 20.03 -5.70 -19.51
N ARG A 148 19.72 -4.71 -20.35
CA ARG A 148 19.73 -3.28 -19.99
C ARG A 148 18.35 -2.75 -19.60
N GLY A 149 17.28 -3.48 -19.97
CA GLY A 149 15.91 -3.18 -19.61
C GLY A 149 15.56 -3.57 -18.17
N ARG A 150 14.28 -3.52 -17.82
CA ARG A 150 13.79 -3.82 -16.46
C ARG A 150 14.02 -5.28 -16.09
N ARG A 151 14.70 -5.50 -14.97
CA ARG A 151 14.94 -6.79 -14.31
C ARG A 151 14.34 -6.77 -12.91
N VAL A 152 14.10 -7.95 -12.36
CA VAL A 152 13.45 -8.15 -11.06
C VAL A 152 14.41 -8.86 -10.10
N TYR A 153 14.48 -8.35 -8.87
CA TYR A 153 15.41 -8.84 -7.86
C TYR A 153 14.71 -9.12 -6.54
N VAL A 154 15.25 -10.08 -5.78
CA VAL A 154 14.80 -10.37 -4.43
C VAL A 154 15.97 -10.36 -3.45
N GLN A 155 15.72 -9.81 -2.26
CA GLN A 155 16.65 -9.78 -1.12
C GLN A 155 15.89 -10.18 0.14
N ARG A 156 16.62 -10.58 1.17
CA ARG A 156 16.06 -10.99 2.46
C ARG A 156 16.82 -10.34 3.61
N SER A 157 16.10 -10.01 4.69
CA SER A 157 16.65 -9.63 5.97
C SER A 157 16.10 -10.55 7.06
N THR A 158 17.00 -11.12 7.86
CA THR A 158 16.67 -12.00 9.01
C THR A 158 16.91 -11.31 10.35
N ASP A 159 17.34 -10.05 10.34
CA ASP A 159 17.82 -9.29 11.49
C ASP A 159 17.00 -8.01 11.75
N ASP A 160 15.69 -8.06 11.47
CA ASP A 160 14.78 -6.93 11.69
C ASP A 160 15.08 -5.71 10.78
N GLY A 161 15.54 -5.98 9.55
CA GLY A 161 15.84 -4.96 8.55
C GLY A 161 17.15 -4.21 8.79
N ARG A 162 18.10 -4.75 9.57
CA ARG A 162 19.41 -4.11 9.75
C ARG A 162 20.33 -4.37 8.58
N THR A 163 20.32 -5.61 8.07
CA THR A 163 21.07 -6.00 6.88
C THR A 163 20.19 -6.77 5.90
N PHE A 164 20.58 -6.76 4.64
CA PHE A 164 19.93 -7.52 3.56
C PHE A 164 20.95 -8.36 2.80
N THR A 165 20.52 -9.51 2.32
CA THR A 165 21.33 -10.34 1.41
C THR A 165 21.65 -9.57 0.13
N ARG A 166 22.62 -10.04 -0.65
CA ARG A 166 22.83 -9.54 -2.00
C ARG A 166 21.58 -9.76 -2.87
N PRO A 167 21.26 -8.83 -3.78
CA PRO A 167 20.14 -9.01 -4.71
C PRO A 167 20.33 -10.26 -5.58
N ARG A 168 19.31 -11.13 -5.57
CA ARG A 168 19.24 -12.29 -6.48
C ARG A 168 18.28 -11.95 -7.61
N ASP A 169 18.72 -12.13 -8.83
CA ASP A 169 17.91 -11.92 -10.02
C ASP A 169 16.89 -13.06 -10.17
N ILE A 170 15.62 -12.70 -10.33
CA ILE A 170 14.49 -13.63 -10.54
C ILE A 170 13.76 -13.34 -11.86
N THR A 171 14.31 -12.50 -12.70
CA THR A 171 13.65 -11.98 -13.91
C THR A 171 13.10 -13.11 -14.79
N ASP A 172 13.88 -14.15 -15.04
CA ASP A 172 13.49 -15.22 -15.98
C ASP A 172 12.30 -16.03 -15.46
N ALA A 173 12.09 -16.07 -14.13
CA ALA A 173 10.96 -16.74 -13.51
C ALA A 173 9.65 -15.92 -13.57
N VAL A 174 9.76 -14.57 -13.60
CA VAL A 174 8.60 -13.69 -13.36
C VAL A 174 8.35 -12.66 -14.44
N LYS A 175 9.13 -12.64 -15.53
CA LYS A 175 8.97 -11.70 -16.64
C LYS A 175 8.90 -12.41 -17.98
N ARG A 176 7.85 -12.16 -18.76
CA ARG A 176 7.72 -12.71 -20.12
C ARG A 176 8.67 -12.03 -21.11
N PRO A 177 9.21 -12.72 -22.12
CA PRO A 177 10.15 -12.13 -23.09
C PRO A 177 9.62 -10.90 -23.83
N GLY A 178 8.29 -10.85 -24.08
CA GLY A 178 7.64 -9.73 -24.75
C GLY A 178 7.41 -8.48 -23.88
N TRP A 179 7.60 -8.59 -22.55
CA TRP A 179 7.41 -7.46 -21.65
C TRP A 179 8.60 -6.52 -21.66
N ARG A 180 8.31 -5.22 -21.58
CA ARG A 180 9.33 -4.15 -21.63
C ARG A 180 9.46 -3.46 -20.29
N TRP A 181 8.61 -2.46 -20.00
CA TRP A 181 8.55 -1.92 -18.65
C TRP A 181 8.09 -2.99 -17.68
N TYR A 182 8.55 -2.90 -16.47
CA TYR A 182 8.13 -3.78 -15.37
C TYR A 182 8.32 -3.04 -14.06
N ALA A 183 7.30 -2.99 -13.22
CA ALA A 183 7.38 -2.40 -11.88
C ALA A 183 6.61 -3.25 -10.88
N THR A 184 7.25 -3.48 -9.72
CA THR A 184 6.62 -4.11 -8.56
C THR A 184 5.86 -3.05 -7.77
N GLY A 185 4.68 -3.34 -7.27
CA GLY A 185 3.80 -2.46 -6.50
C GLY A 185 3.47 -1.15 -7.22
N PRO A 186 4.07 -0.01 -6.77
CA PRO A 186 4.92 0.14 -5.59
C PRO A 186 4.14 0.19 -4.27
N GLY A 187 4.86 0.16 -3.15
CA GLY A 187 4.33 -0.01 -1.81
C GLY A 187 4.48 -1.45 -1.32
N HIS A 188 3.94 -1.77 -0.15
CA HIS A 188 4.10 -3.08 0.47
C HIS A 188 3.49 -4.22 -0.37
N ALA A 189 4.09 -5.41 -0.27
CA ALA A 189 3.54 -6.66 -0.78
C ALA A 189 2.76 -7.39 0.33
N VAL A 190 2.03 -8.44 -0.03
CA VAL A 190 1.07 -9.11 0.84
C VAL A 190 1.57 -10.50 1.21
N ALA A 191 1.51 -10.84 2.50
CA ALA A 191 1.60 -12.21 2.97
C ALA A 191 0.20 -12.75 3.24
N LEU A 192 -0.18 -13.85 2.59
CA LEU A 192 -1.47 -14.47 2.80
C LEU A 192 -1.43 -15.30 4.09
N THR A 193 -2.21 -14.90 5.08
CA THR A 193 -2.30 -15.57 6.40
C THR A 193 -3.48 -16.51 6.49
N ARG A 194 -4.45 -16.39 5.58
CA ARG A 194 -5.64 -17.23 5.48
C ARG A 194 -5.55 -18.04 4.21
N GLY A 195 -5.97 -19.31 4.26
CA GLY A 195 -6.08 -20.13 3.06
C GLY A 195 -7.09 -19.53 2.07
N PRO A 196 -6.89 -19.75 0.77
CA PRO A 196 -7.83 -19.30 -0.25
C PRO A 196 -9.15 -20.06 -0.12
N ARG A 197 -10.23 -19.46 -0.63
CA ARG A 197 -11.55 -20.10 -0.67
C ARG A 197 -11.63 -21.27 -1.64
N SER A 198 -10.70 -21.38 -2.59
CA SER A 198 -10.64 -22.50 -3.56
C SER A 198 -9.51 -23.47 -3.20
N ALA A 199 -9.74 -24.76 -3.42
CA ALA A 199 -8.76 -25.83 -3.20
C ALA A 199 -7.51 -25.71 -4.10
N ALA A 200 -7.55 -24.90 -5.15
CA ALA A 200 -6.43 -24.66 -6.08
C ALA A 200 -5.52 -23.51 -5.69
N GLY A 201 -5.83 -22.77 -4.61
CA GLY A 201 -5.09 -21.56 -4.25
C GLY A 201 -4.04 -21.76 -3.19
N GLY A 202 -3.04 -20.90 -3.17
CA GLY A 202 -1.84 -20.97 -2.34
C GLY A 202 -2.08 -21.14 -0.85
N ALA A 203 -1.18 -21.89 -0.23
CA ALA A 203 -1.20 -22.16 1.20
C ALA A 203 -1.01 -20.88 2.03
N PRO A 204 -1.47 -20.85 3.30
CA PRO A 204 -1.09 -19.78 4.22
C PRO A 204 0.43 -19.60 4.25
N GLY A 205 0.88 -18.33 4.15
CA GLY A 205 2.30 -17.99 4.04
C GLY A 205 2.76 -17.69 2.62
N ARG A 206 1.87 -17.73 1.59
CA ARG A 206 2.20 -17.19 0.25
C ARG A 206 2.57 -15.72 0.37
N LEU A 207 3.68 -15.35 -0.24
CA LEU A 207 4.07 -13.96 -0.47
C LEU A 207 3.58 -13.56 -1.86
N LEU A 208 2.81 -12.48 -1.96
CA LEU A 208 2.21 -12.00 -3.20
C LEU A 208 2.62 -10.56 -3.44
N VAL A 209 3.21 -10.29 -4.61
CA VAL A 209 3.64 -8.96 -5.03
C VAL A 209 2.81 -8.55 -6.25
N PRO A 210 1.93 -7.54 -6.14
CA PRO A 210 1.28 -6.97 -7.31
C PRO A 210 2.32 -6.24 -8.17
N ALA A 211 2.13 -6.23 -9.48
CA ALA A 211 3.07 -5.64 -10.42
C ALA A 211 2.35 -5.23 -11.72
N ASN A 212 3.05 -4.46 -12.53
CA ASN A 212 2.59 -4.08 -13.86
C ASN A 212 3.71 -4.23 -14.88
N HIS A 213 3.32 -4.30 -16.14
CA HIS A 213 4.24 -4.36 -17.27
C HIS A 213 3.70 -3.61 -18.48
N SER A 214 4.56 -3.36 -19.44
CA SER A 214 4.15 -2.94 -20.78
C SER A 214 4.68 -3.91 -21.83
N THR A 215 4.04 -3.91 -23.01
CA THR A 215 4.55 -4.52 -24.22
C THR A 215 5.09 -3.45 -25.15
N ALA A 216 5.96 -3.81 -26.12
CA ALA A 216 6.44 -2.87 -27.10
C ALA A 216 5.45 -2.71 -28.25
N PRO A 217 5.40 -1.53 -28.91
CA PRO A 217 4.78 -1.37 -30.20
C PRO A 217 5.40 -2.31 -31.26
N ALA A 218 4.63 -2.62 -32.30
CA ALA A 218 5.14 -3.37 -33.44
C ALA A 218 6.32 -2.60 -34.08
N ARG A 219 7.29 -3.33 -34.63
CA ARG A 219 8.42 -2.72 -35.34
C ARG A 219 7.91 -1.82 -36.47
N GLY A 220 8.38 -0.59 -36.50
CA GLY A 220 7.96 0.43 -37.49
C GLY A 220 6.68 1.17 -37.15
N SER A 221 6.03 0.85 -36.02
CA SER A 221 4.92 1.65 -35.50
C SER A 221 5.39 3.06 -35.12
N LYS A 222 4.48 4.02 -35.24
CA LYS A 222 4.66 5.40 -34.72
C LYS A 222 4.34 5.52 -33.23
N ASP A 223 3.84 4.47 -32.61
CA ASP A 223 3.47 4.45 -31.19
C ASP A 223 4.70 4.60 -30.30
N THR A 224 4.48 5.24 -29.16
CA THR A 224 5.53 5.50 -28.17
C THR A 224 5.71 4.36 -27.17
N GLY A 225 4.76 3.41 -27.11
CA GLY A 225 4.65 2.38 -26.07
C GLY A 225 3.96 2.88 -24.78
N ARG A 226 3.54 4.15 -24.75
CA ARG A 226 2.83 4.76 -23.63
C ARG A 226 1.31 4.80 -23.82
N GLU A 227 0.84 4.33 -24.95
CA GLU A 227 -0.58 4.24 -25.24
C GLU A 227 -1.23 3.15 -24.36
N ALA A 228 -2.48 3.37 -24.01
CA ALA A 228 -3.27 2.55 -23.10
C ALA A 228 -3.14 1.03 -23.35
N ARG A 229 -3.19 0.63 -24.61
CA ARG A 229 -3.17 -0.77 -25.05
C ARG A 229 -1.88 -1.54 -24.71
N TYR A 230 -0.81 -0.84 -24.34
CA TYR A 230 0.48 -1.47 -24.01
C TYR A 230 0.63 -1.78 -22.51
N TYR A 231 -0.24 -1.26 -21.64
CA TYR A 231 -0.16 -1.49 -20.21
C TYR A 231 -1.01 -2.66 -19.75
N ALA A 232 -0.47 -3.46 -18.83
CA ALA A 232 -1.20 -4.54 -18.16
C ALA A 232 -0.67 -4.80 -16.76
N GLY A 233 -1.58 -5.22 -15.87
CA GLY A 233 -1.26 -5.67 -14.53
C GLY A 233 -0.94 -7.16 -14.47
N HIS A 234 -0.17 -7.55 -13.46
CA HIS A 234 0.07 -8.95 -13.11
C HIS A 234 0.44 -9.06 -11.63
N ALA A 235 0.61 -10.29 -11.16
CA ALA A 235 1.21 -10.56 -9.86
C ALA A 235 2.36 -11.55 -10.01
N LEU A 236 3.25 -11.55 -9.02
CA LEU A 236 4.18 -12.63 -8.79
C LEU A 236 4.01 -13.14 -7.36
N TYR A 237 4.26 -14.43 -7.13
CA TYR A 237 4.12 -15.03 -5.82
C TYR A 237 5.20 -16.05 -5.51
N SER A 238 5.37 -16.31 -4.21
CA SER A 238 6.25 -17.35 -3.68
C SER A 238 5.52 -18.10 -2.56
N ASP A 239 5.60 -19.43 -2.59
CA ASP A 239 5.01 -20.31 -1.56
C ASP A 239 6.05 -20.84 -0.56
N ASP A 240 7.33 -20.55 -0.78
CA ASP A 240 8.49 -21.02 -0.01
C ASP A 240 9.29 -19.90 0.64
N GLY A 241 8.61 -18.80 0.99
CA GLY A 241 9.20 -17.66 1.68
C GLY A 241 10.15 -16.82 0.81
N GLY A 242 9.97 -16.80 -0.51
CA GLY A 242 10.77 -16.00 -1.44
C GLY A 242 11.98 -16.74 -2.02
N THR A 243 12.07 -18.08 -1.84
CA THR A 243 13.12 -18.90 -2.46
C THR A 243 12.84 -19.08 -3.93
N THR A 244 11.64 -19.52 -4.31
CA THR A 244 11.19 -19.59 -5.71
C THR A 244 10.06 -18.63 -5.97
N TRP A 245 9.95 -18.15 -7.21
CA TRP A 245 8.95 -17.16 -7.62
C TRP A 245 8.25 -17.61 -8.90
N HIS A 246 6.95 -17.31 -8.97
CA HIS A 246 6.07 -17.66 -10.07
C HIS A 246 5.25 -16.46 -10.50
N LEU A 247 4.86 -16.43 -11.79
CA LEU A 247 3.85 -15.49 -12.27
C LEU A 247 2.47 -15.94 -11.76
N GLY A 248 1.73 -15.00 -11.18
CA GLY A 248 0.32 -15.13 -10.87
C GLY A 248 -0.56 -14.69 -12.03
N TYR A 249 -1.70 -14.05 -11.70
CA TYR A 249 -2.60 -13.53 -12.72
C TYR A 249 -1.86 -12.59 -13.68
N GLN A 250 -2.31 -12.58 -14.92
CA GLN A 250 -1.93 -11.61 -15.92
C GLN A 250 -3.23 -10.98 -16.43
N ALA A 251 -3.40 -9.67 -16.17
CA ALA A 251 -4.62 -8.98 -16.58
C ALA A 251 -4.67 -8.89 -18.11
N THR A 252 -5.79 -9.33 -18.67
CA THR A 252 -6.14 -9.17 -20.07
C THR A 252 -7.38 -8.29 -20.11
N GLY A 253 -7.20 -7.01 -20.42
CA GLY A 253 -8.32 -6.08 -20.59
C GLY A 253 -8.63 -5.83 -22.05
N PRO A 254 -9.83 -5.35 -22.39
CA PRO A 254 -10.08 -4.82 -23.72
C PRO A 254 -9.09 -3.67 -23.97
N ALA A 255 -8.38 -3.74 -25.09
CA ALA A 255 -7.35 -2.77 -25.41
C ALA A 255 -7.90 -1.32 -25.35
N GLY A 256 -7.30 -0.50 -24.51
CA GLY A 256 -7.57 0.94 -24.46
C GLY A 256 -8.70 1.41 -23.54
N THR A 257 -9.41 0.53 -22.84
CA THR A 257 -10.51 0.94 -21.94
C THR A 257 -10.14 0.90 -20.47
N VAL A 258 -9.26 -0.01 -20.08
CA VAL A 258 -8.78 -0.20 -18.70
C VAL A 258 -7.27 -0.45 -18.76
N ASN A 259 -6.49 0.42 -18.12
CA ASN A 259 -5.04 0.45 -18.27
C ASN A 259 -4.36 0.21 -16.94
N VAL A 260 -4.36 -1.04 -16.51
CA VAL A 260 -3.80 -1.45 -15.22
C VAL A 260 -2.31 -1.14 -15.15
N ASN A 261 -1.95 -0.29 -14.20
CA ASN A 261 -0.59 0.09 -13.91
C ASN A 261 -0.27 -0.21 -12.43
N GLU A 262 0.34 0.70 -11.70
CA GLU A 262 0.73 0.56 -10.31
C GLU A 262 -0.41 0.02 -9.45
N THR A 263 -0.15 -1.11 -8.80
CA THR A 263 -1.17 -1.88 -8.10
C THR A 263 -0.74 -2.14 -6.66
N SER A 264 -1.62 -1.87 -5.73
CA SER A 264 -1.52 -2.28 -4.32
C SER A 264 -2.51 -3.40 -4.04
N ALA A 265 -2.19 -4.29 -3.10
CA ALA A 265 -3.04 -5.42 -2.76
C ALA A 265 -3.12 -5.65 -1.25
N THR A 266 -4.17 -6.34 -0.82
CA THR A 266 -4.31 -6.78 0.57
C THR A 266 -5.21 -8.01 0.66
N GLN A 267 -5.01 -8.86 1.67
CA GLN A 267 -5.90 -9.98 1.93
C GLN A 267 -7.10 -9.55 2.78
N LEU A 268 -8.29 -9.84 2.31
CA LEU A 268 -9.56 -9.58 3.00
C LEU A 268 -9.83 -10.62 4.10
N PRO A 269 -10.73 -10.32 5.06
CA PRO A 269 -11.12 -11.25 6.12
C PRO A 269 -11.71 -12.57 5.62
N ASP A 270 -12.33 -12.58 4.44
CA ASP A 270 -12.90 -13.77 3.80
C ASP A 270 -11.86 -14.62 3.03
N GLY A 271 -10.58 -14.23 3.06
CA GLY A 271 -9.47 -14.95 2.43
C GLY A 271 -9.16 -14.49 1.00
N ARG A 272 -10.05 -13.76 0.33
CA ARG A 272 -9.78 -13.19 -0.98
C ARG A 272 -8.68 -12.14 -0.92
N VAL A 273 -8.00 -11.94 -2.04
CA VAL A 273 -7.11 -10.81 -2.24
C VAL A 273 -7.86 -9.71 -3.00
N TYR A 274 -7.83 -8.49 -2.47
CA TYR A 274 -8.31 -7.29 -3.12
C TYR A 274 -7.13 -6.57 -3.78
N PHE A 275 -7.28 -6.21 -5.05
CA PHE A 275 -6.31 -5.44 -5.82
C PHE A 275 -6.88 -4.07 -6.15
N SER A 276 -6.13 -3.01 -5.87
CA SER A 276 -6.44 -1.64 -6.27
C SER A 276 -5.35 -1.11 -7.18
N ALA A 277 -5.69 -0.78 -8.42
CA ALA A 277 -4.75 -0.36 -9.43
C ALA A 277 -5.00 1.09 -9.88
N ARG A 278 -3.92 1.76 -10.33
CA ARG A 278 -3.98 3.00 -11.08
C ARG A 278 -4.46 2.71 -12.50
N ASP A 279 -5.45 3.46 -12.98
CA ASP A 279 -5.76 3.53 -14.39
C ASP A 279 -4.79 4.53 -15.05
N GLN A 280 -3.85 4.03 -15.84
CA GLN A 280 -2.73 4.84 -16.35
C GLN A 280 -3.19 6.01 -17.23
N ASN A 281 -4.24 5.82 -18.02
CA ASN A 281 -4.71 6.84 -18.96
C ASN A 281 -5.96 7.58 -18.50
N GLY A 282 -6.43 7.33 -17.27
CA GLY A 282 -7.52 8.07 -16.67
C GLY A 282 -8.84 7.95 -17.44
N GLY A 283 -9.09 6.81 -18.10
CA GLY A 283 -10.33 6.56 -18.83
C GLY A 283 -11.51 6.21 -17.92
N ALA A 284 -11.23 5.73 -16.71
CA ALA A 284 -12.24 5.37 -15.74
C ALA A 284 -12.58 6.55 -14.81
N PRO A 285 -13.82 6.66 -14.32
CA PRO A 285 -14.15 7.61 -13.26
C PRO A 285 -13.24 7.39 -12.04
N GLY A 286 -12.55 8.46 -11.60
CA GLY A 286 -11.70 8.43 -10.43
C GLY A 286 -10.34 7.76 -10.62
N ASN A 287 -9.96 7.35 -11.83
CA ASN A 287 -8.65 6.82 -12.17
C ASN A 287 -8.18 5.64 -11.29
N ARG A 288 -9.09 4.96 -10.61
CA ARG A 288 -8.85 3.76 -9.82
C ARG A 288 -9.65 2.59 -10.35
N LEU A 289 -8.97 1.45 -10.39
CA LEU A 289 -9.51 0.17 -10.82
C LEU A 289 -9.40 -0.82 -9.67
N ASP A 290 -10.29 -1.80 -9.63
CA ASP A 290 -10.17 -2.90 -8.69
C ASP A 290 -10.48 -4.26 -9.32
N SER A 291 -9.97 -5.30 -8.68
CA SER A 291 -10.29 -6.70 -8.94
C SER A 291 -10.08 -7.54 -7.68
N TYR A 292 -10.47 -8.80 -7.75
CA TYR A 292 -10.34 -9.76 -6.64
C TYR A 292 -9.72 -11.06 -7.14
N SER A 293 -9.16 -11.82 -6.20
CA SER A 293 -8.70 -13.19 -6.44
C SER A 293 -9.12 -14.07 -5.27
N SER A 294 -9.75 -15.20 -5.55
CA SER A 294 -10.12 -16.22 -4.57
C SER A 294 -9.09 -17.35 -4.44
N ASP A 295 -8.04 -17.35 -5.26
CA ASP A 295 -7.01 -18.39 -5.32
C ASP A 295 -5.60 -17.88 -4.96
N GLY A 296 -5.55 -16.78 -4.18
CA GLY A 296 -4.29 -16.23 -3.70
C GLY A 296 -3.47 -15.52 -4.78
N GLY A 297 -4.11 -14.94 -5.78
CA GLY A 297 -3.48 -14.16 -6.84
C GLY A 297 -2.98 -14.98 -8.03
N ALA A 298 -3.32 -16.26 -8.12
CA ALA A 298 -2.99 -17.06 -9.29
C ALA A 298 -3.84 -16.66 -10.51
N THR A 299 -5.14 -16.38 -10.27
CA THR A 299 -6.07 -15.83 -11.27
C THR A 299 -6.90 -14.69 -10.65
N LEU A 300 -7.61 -13.95 -11.49
CA LEU A 300 -8.59 -12.95 -11.06
C LEU A 300 -10.01 -13.51 -11.13
N ASP A 301 -10.83 -13.20 -10.13
CA ASP A 301 -12.26 -13.57 -10.09
C ASP A 301 -13.07 -12.84 -11.18
N ARG A 302 -12.62 -11.65 -11.56
CA ARG A 302 -13.18 -10.79 -12.61
C ARG A 302 -12.09 -9.91 -13.22
N PRO A 303 -12.24 -9.41 -14.45
CA PRO A 303 -11.38 -8.35 -14.98
C PRO A 303 -11.39 -7.11 -14.08
N TYR A 304 -10.32 -6.31 -14.15
CA TYR A 304 -10.31 -5.01 -13.50
C TYR A 304 -11.45 -4.13 -14.02
N ALA A 305 -12.09 -3.42 -13.10
CA ALA A 305 -13.17 -2.50 -13.40
C ALA A 305 -12.98 -1.19 -12.61
N PRO A 306 -13.57 -0.07 -13.08
CA PRO A 306 -13.55 1.20 -12.35
C PRO A 306 -14.09 1.07 -10.93
N GLN A 307 -13.41 1.75 -9.97
CA GLN A 307 -13.86 1.89 -8.58
C GLN A 307 -14.51 3.26 -8.40
N PRO A 308 -15.85 3.35 -8.50
CA PRO A 308 -16.54 4.64 -8.65
C PRO A 308 -16.53 5.50 -7.39
N THR A 309 -16.31 4.91 -6.22
CA THR A 309 -16.32 5.63 -4.94
C THR A 309 -14.98 6.30 -4.61
N LEU A 310 -13.90 5.97 -5.33
CA LEU A 310 -12.61 6.65 -5.28
C LEU A 310 -12.43 7.67 -6.42
N LYS A 311 -13.53 8.28 -6.87
CA LYS A 311 -13.60 9.20 -8.02
C LYS A 311 -12.77 10.48 -7.86
N ASP A 312 -12.42 10.84 -6.61
CA ASP A 312 -11.63 12.04 -6.33
C ASP A 312 -10.11 11.79 -6.45
N VAL A 313 -9.69 10.55 -6.67
CA VAL A 313 -8.27 10.20 -6.80
C VAL A 313 -7.76 10.51 -8.20
N PRO A 314 -6.66 11.29 -8.37
CA PRO A 314 -6.08 11.55 -9.68
C PRO A 314 -5.34 10.33 -10.25
N VAL A 315 -4.76 10.48 -11.46
CA VAL A 315 -3.87 9.45 -12.04
C VAL A 315 -2.56 9.37 -11.23
N VAL A 316 -2.56 8.49 -10.22
CA VAL A 316 -1.47 8.31 -9.25
C VAL A 316 -1.53 6.94 -8.61
N GLN A 317 -0.40 6.46 -8.07
CA GLN A 317 -0.38 5.30 -7.19
C GLN A 317 -1.19 5.57 -5.90
N GLY A 318 -1.73 4.54 -5.29
CA GLY A 318 -2.37 4.56 -3.97
C GLY A 318 -2.21 3.22 -3.28
N SER A 319 -2.32 3.20 -1.97
CA SER A 319 -2.11 1.99 -1.15
C SER A 319 -3.39 1.51 -0.51
N VAL A 320 -3.58 0.19 -0.44
CA VAL A 320 -4.67 -0.46 0.30
C VAL A 320 -4.12 -1.32 1.43
N LEU A 321 -4.81 -1.33 2.56
CA LEU A 321 -4.44 -2.13 3.73
C LEU A 321 -5.71 -2.61 4.46
N GLN A 322 -5.91 -3.92 4.56
CA GLN A 322 -6.90 -4.51 5.44
C GLN A 322 -6.37 -4.48 6.87
N LEU A 323 -7.02 -3.74 7.75
CA LEU A 323 -6.66 -3.74 9.15
C LEU A 323 -6.99 -5.09 9.81
N GLN A 324 -6.13 -5.52 10.71
CA GLN A 324 -6.36 -6.70 11.55
C GLN A 324 -7.29 -6.34 12.71
N GLY A 325 -8.17 -7.25 13.07
CA GLY A 325 -9.17 -7.12 14.12
C GLY A 325 -10.58 -7.42 13.60
N ASP A 326 -11.49 -7.80 14.50
CA ASP A 326 -12.88 -8.12 14.14
C ASP A 326 -13.60 -6.84 13.67
N GLY A 327 -14.24 -6.93 12.50
CA GLY A 327 -14.92 -5.79 11.90
C GLY A 327 -14.01 -4.64 11.45
N ALA A 328 -12.69 -4.82 11.48
CA ALA A 328 -11.74 -3.78 11.08
C ALA A 328 -11.87 -3.45 9.59
N PRO A 329 -11.85 -2.16 9.20
CA PRO A 329 -12.08 -1.76 7.83
C PRO A 329 -10.87 -2.03 6.91
N LEU A 330 -11.14 -2.13 5.62
CA LEU A 330 -10.17 -1.96 4.56
C LEU A 330 -9.91 -0.45 4.37
N LEU A 331 -8.64 -0.07 4.28
CA LEU A 331 -8.23 1.32 4.06
C LEU A 331 -7.68 1.51 2.65
N PHE A 332 -7.83 2.73 2.13
CA PHE A 332 -7.15 3.23 0.94
C PHE A 332 -6.51 4.58 1.25
N SER A 333 -5.29 4.85 0.78
CA SER A 333 -4.64 6.16 0.84
C SER A 333 -4.24 6.67 -0.54
N GLY A 334 -4.39 7.98 -0.75
CA GLY A 334 -4.00 8.67 -1.98
C GLY A 334 -4.35 10.14 -1.95
N PRO A 335 -3.89 10.94 -2.93
CA PRO A 335 -4.38 12.29 -3.15
C PRO A 335 -5.86 12.32 -3.48
N SER A 336 -6.54 13.41 -3.14
CA SER A 336 -8.01 13.51 -3.20
C SER A 336 -8.53 14.68 -4.03
N VAL A 337 -7.74 15.16 -4.99
CA VAL A 337 -8.15 16.15 -5.99
C VAL A 337 -8.07 15.51 -7.37
N PRO A 338 -9.16 15.33 -8.12
CA PRO A 338 -9.20 14.52 -9.34
C PRO A 338 -8.20 14.94 -10.43
N THR A 339 -7.87 16.22 -10.46
CA THR A 339 -7.04 16.84 -11.50
C THR A 339 -5.62 17.18 -11.05
N ALA A 340 -5.28 16.89 -9.77
CA ALA A 340 -4.00 17.29 -9.20
C ALA A 340 -3.52 16.33 -8.11
N ARG A 341 -2.21 16.10 -8.05
CA ARG A 341 -1.57 15.33 -6.98
C ARG A 341 -1.41 16.20 -5.72
N ARG A 342 -2.51 16.35 -4.98
CA ARG A 342 -2.59 17.12 -3.73
C ARG A 342 -3.67 16.60 -2.81
N ALA A 343 -3.68 17.08 -1.56
CA ALA A 343 -4.62 16.73 -0.52
C ALA A 343 -4.62 15.23 -0.21
N MET A 344 -3.54 14.75 0.43
CA MET A 344 -3.44 13.36 0.87
C MET A 344 -4.59 13.02 1.81
N ALA A 345 -5.31 11.94 1.51
CA ALA A 345 -6.45 11.51 2.29
C ALA A 345 -6.44 9.99 2.53
N LEU A 346 -7.27 9.58 3.48
CA LEU A 346 -7.53 8.20 3.85
C LEU A 346 -9.02 7.92 3.67
N TRP A 347 -9.35 6.78 3.06
CA TRP A 347 -10.72 6.25 2.94
C TRP A 347 -10.82 4.92 3.64
N SER A 348 -12.03 4.54 4.02
CA SER A 348 -12.34 3.25 4.60
C SER A 348 -13.49 2.57 3.88
N SER A 349 -13.46 1.24 3.89
CA SER A 349 -14.50 0.35 3.39
C SER A 349 -14.79 -0.72 4.43
N THR A 350 -16.07 -0.98 4.68
CA THR A 350 -16.55 -2.07 5.55
C THR A 350 -17.24 -3.19 4.77
N ASP A 351 -17.26 -3.08 3.45
CA ASP A 351 -17.95 -3.99 2.53
C ASP A 351 -16.99 -4.69 1.55
N ALA A 352 -15.75 -4.95 2.02
CA ALA A 352 -14.71 -5.64 1.27
C ALA A 352 -14.24 -4.88 0.02
N GLY A 353 -14.23 -3.54 0.04
CA GLY A 353 -13.74 -2.70 -1.05
C GLY A 353 -14.79 -2.37 -2.12
N ARG A 354 -16.06 -2.73 -1.93
CA ARG A 354 -17.13 -2.35 -2.88
C ARG A 354 -17.37 -0.86 -2.87
N THR A 355 -17.40 -0.27 -1.67
CA THR A 355 -17.53 1.19 -1.49
C THR A 355 -16.47 1.71 -0.51
N PHE A 356 -15.99 2.92 -0.78
CA PHE A 356 -15.06 3.64 0.08
C PHE A 356 -15.67 4.99 0.48
N THR A 357 -15.57 5.31 1.76
CA THR A 357 -15.96 6.62 2.32
C THR A 357 -14.72 7.33 2.83
N ARG A 358 -14.57 8.63 2.56
CA ARG A 358 -13.46 9.42 3.08
C ARG A 358 -13.48 9.43 4.60
N LEU A 359 -12.38 9.01 5.20
CA LEU A 359 -12.20 8.89 6.64
C LEU A 359 -11.50 10.12 7.24
N ALA A 360 -10.44 10.59 6.58
CA ALA A 360 -9.65 11.71 7.05
C ALA A 360 -8.86 12.36 5.91
N THR A 361 -8.60 13.68 6.03
CA THR A 361 -7.59 14.40 5.23
C THR A 361 -6.32 14.52 6.07
N LEU A 362 -5.17 14.12 5.51
CA LEU A 362 -3.88 14.14 6.17
C LEU A 362 -3.10 15.42 5.89
N SER A 363 -3.27 15.97 4.69
CA SER A 363 -2.59 17.17 4.21
C SER A 363 -3.39 17.81 3.09
N ASP A 364 -3.45 19.13 3.03
CA ASP A 364 -4.11 19.89 1.94
C ASP A 364 -3.12 20.34 0.85
N GLY A 365 -1.80 20.16 1.11
CA GLY A 365 -0.74 20.53 0.18
C GLY A 365 -0.54 19.51 -0.96
N PRO A 366 0.49 19.76 -1.82
CA PRO A 366 0.91 18.80 -2.83
C PRO A 366 1.26 17.46 -2.16
N ALA A 367 0.77 16.37 -2.74
CA ALA A 367 0.98 15.00 -2.26
C ALA A 367 0.85 14.03 -3.42
N ALA A 368 1.64 12.95 -3.41
CA ALA A 368 1.63 11.97 -4.49
C ALA A 368 1.53 10.53 -3.96
N TYR A 369 2.55 9.70 -4.16
CA TYR A 369 2.54 8.30 -3.76
C TYR A 369 2.46 8.12 -2.25
N SER A 370 1.83 7.04 -1.81
CA SER A 370 1.68 6.73 -0.39
C SER A 370 1.73 5.24 -0.12
N ASP A 371 2.11 4.88 1.11
CA ASP A 371 1.96 3.52 1.60
C ASP A 371 1.47 3.49 3.05
N LEU A 372 0.81 2.38 3.42
CA LEU A 372 0.09 2.18 4.67
C LEU A 372 0.76 1.08 5.51
N VAL A 373 0.76 1.24 6.83
CA VAL A 373 1.18 0.20 7.78
C VAL A 373 0.34 0.23 9.04
N GLN A 374 -0.15 -0.92 9.51
CA GLN A 374 -0.82 -1.02 10.80
C GLN A 374 0.20 -0.96 11.94
N LEU A 375 0.03 -0.03 12.87
CA LEU A 375 0.90 0.18 14.04
C LEU A 375 0.38 -0.50 15.31
N GLY A 376 -0.92 -0.72 15.37
CA GLY A 376 -1.63 -1.36 16.48
C GLY A 376 -3.12 -1.38 16.20
N PRO A 377 -3.96 -1.87 17.14
CA PRO A 377 -5.41 -1.83 16.98
C PRO A 377 -5.89 -0.40 16.66
N GLY A 378 -6.69 -0.24 15.63
CA GLY A 378 -7.24 1.06 15.21
C GLY A 378 -6.21 2.16 14.94
N THR A 379 -4.93 1.83 14.76
CA THR A 379 -3.86 2.80 14.50
C THR A 379 -3.08 2.44 13.24
N VAL A 380 -2.98 3.39 12.31
CA VAL A 380 -2.24 3.23 11.05
C VAL A 380 -1.21 4.34 10.88
N GLY A 381 -0.06 3.99 10.28
CA GLY A 381 0.91 4.92 9.74
C GLY A 381 0.75 5.08 8.24
N VAL A 382 0.90 6.30 7.74
CA VAL A 382 0.85 6.64 6.32
C VAL A 382 2.15 7.37 5.99
N LEU A 383 2.94 6.81 5.07
CA LEU A 383 4.13 7.45 4.50
C LEU A 383 3.76 7.94 3.10
N TYR A 384 4.00 9.21 2.80
CA TYR A 384 3.62 9.77 1.51
C TYR A 384 4.55 10.88 1.02
N GLU A 385 4.62 11.07 -0.29
CA GLU A 385 5.36 12.13 -0.94
C GLU A 385 4.68 13.48 -0.70
N THR A 386 5.46 14.52 -0.36
CA THR A 386 4.98 15.89 -0.10
C THR A 386 5.70 16.91 -0.97
N GLY A 387 5.07 18.07 -1.16
CA GLY A 387 5.60 19.14 -1.98
C GLY A 387 5.82 18.73 -3.43
N PRO A 388 6.69 19.42 -4.18
CA PRO A 388 7.18 18.95 -5.48
C PRO A 388 8.29 17.88 -5.27
N TYR A 389 8.00 16.85 -4.45
CA TYR A 389 8.92 15.80 -3.98
C TYR A 389 9.99 16.31 -3.00
N ASP A 390 9.61 17.20 -2.08
CA ASP A 390 10.52 17.77 -1.07
C ASP A 390 10.87 16.78 0.04
N ALA A 391 9.93 15.91 0.39
CA ALA A 391 10.11 14.93 1.45
C ALA A 391 9.15 13.75 1.32
N LEU A 392 9.47 12.67 2.03
CA LEU A 392 8.48 11.68 2.45
C LEU A 392 8.10 11.98 3.89
N GLU A 393 6.81 12.21 4.12
CA GLU A 393 6.25 12.51 5.43
C GLU A 393 5.47 11.32 5.98
N PHE A 394 5.67 11.02 7.26
CA PHE A 394 4.95 9.96 7.96
C PHE A 394 3.96 10.56 8.95
N ARG A 395 2.70 10.16 8.84
CA ARG A 395 1.62 10.55 9.75
C ARG A 395 0.97 9.34 10.39
N ARG A 396 0.47 9.53 11.61
CA ARG A 396 -0.29 8.52 12.35
C ARG A 396 -1.75 8.93 12.39
N VAL A 397 -2.62 7.94 12.19
CA VAL A 397 -4.07 8.07 12.35
C VAL A 397 -4.53 7.03 13.36
N THR A 398 -5.29 7.46 14.36
CA THR A 398 -5.79 6.63 15.47
C THR A 398 -7.31 6.64 15.51
N GLY A 399 -7.92 5.72 16.25
CA GLY A 399 -9.38 5.63 16.40
C GLY A 399 -10.11 5.09 15.17
N ILE A 400 -9.43 4.34 14.32
CA ILE A 400 -10.04 3.71 13.15
C ILE A 400 -10.78 2.45 13.61
N GLY A 401 -12.08 2.32 13.26
CA GLY A 401 -12.88 1.13 13.60
C GLY A 401 -13.65 1.24 14.91
N GLY A 402 -13.65 2.38 15.62
CA GLY A 402 -14.58 2.67 16.72
C GLY A 402 -14.39 1.84 18.00
N HIS A 403 -13.27 1.13 18.18
CA HIS A 403 -12.93 0.54 19.47
C HIS A 403 -12.28 1.60 20.37
N PRO A 404 -12.77 1.80 21.63
CA PRO A 404 -12.07 2.66 22.57
C PRO A 404 -10.64 2.11 22.79
N PRO A 405 -9.64 2.98 23.04
CA PRO A 405 -8.33 2.52 23.45
C PRO A 405 -8.48 1.78 24.78
N ALA A 406 -7.91 0.57 24.87
CA ALA A 406 -7.78 -0.19 26.10
C ALA A 406 -6.90 0.56 27.10
#